data_8226428192af08505e24dea017804e2a
#
_entry.id   8226428192af08505e24dea017804e2a
#
_cell.length_a   1.000
_cell.length_b   1.000
_cell.length_c   1.000
_cell.angle_alpha   90.00
_cell.angle_beta   90.00
_cell.angle_gamma   90.00
#
_symmetry.space_group_name_H-M   'P 1'
#
loop_
_entity.id
_entity.type
_entity.pdbx_description
1 polymer ?
#
loop_
_entity_poly.entity_id
_entity_poly.type
_entity_poly.pdbx_seq_one_letter_code
_entity_poly.pdbx_strand_id
1 'polypeptide(L)'
;NKNPDHLSLAEITALSIIPNKPGALVIGRNNDLIIKERNKWLQRFANEKIFTQKEIEDALAEPLDATRRSVPHYIPHLAYKLKKQGGNIIKTNIDLNTQLKTEKLVEDYIRIQKLKNIKNAAVVIIDNKTHKIITYVGSDNFYDTTDGGQVNGADAVRQPGSTLKPLLYAMCFDEGLLTPKTIMTDVMVN
;
A
#
# COMPACT_ATOMS: atom_id res chain seq x y z
N ASN A 1 6.95 4.00 17.65
CA ASN A 1 6.45 2.77 18.28
C ASN A 1 7.26 2.53 19.55
N LYS A 2 6.66 2.75 20.73
CA LYS A 2 7.21 2.34 22.02
C LYS A 2 6.58 1.02 22.45
N ASN A 3 7.34 0.19 23.14
CA ASN A 3 6.77 -0.97 23.84
C ASN A 3 5.88 -0.44 25.00
N PRO A 4 4.72 -1.03 25.27
CA PRO A 4 3.88 -0.66 26.42
C PRO A 4 4.65 -0.53 27.75
N ASP A 5 5.64 -1.37 27.98
CA ASP A 5 6.48 -1.35 29.18
C ASP A 5 7.40 -0.12 29.31
N HIS A 6 7.52 0.67 28.26
CA HIS A 6 8.36 1.88 28.21
C HIS A 6 7.55 3.18 28.10
N LEU A 7 6.25 3.12 28.36
CA LEU A 7 5.41 4.31 28.36
C LEU A 7 5.58 5.11 29.66
N SER A 8 5.65 6.43 29.53
CA SER A 8 5.62 7.34 30.70
C SER A 8 4.25 7.40 31.34
N LEU A 9 4.17 7.90 32.57
CA LEU A 9 2.88 8.14 33.26
C LEU A 9 1.98 9.07 32.42
N ALA A 10 2.56 10.08 31.78
CA ALA A 10 1.84 11.00 30.89
C ALA A 10 1.24 10.28 29.69
N GLU A 11 2.03 9.41 29.04
CA GLU A 11 1.59 8.63 27.86
C GLU A 11 0.51 7.60 28.24
N ILE A 12 0.70 6.87 29.34
CA ILE A 12 -0.29 5.91 29.83
C ILE A 12 -1.61 6.61 30.13
N THR A 13 -1.57 7.73 30.87
CA THR A 13 -2.78 8.50 31.22
C THR A 13 -3.46 9.01 29.95
N ALA A 14 -2.70 9.57 28.98
CA ALA A 14 -3.25 10.03 27.71
C ALA A 14 -3.93 8.91 26.92
N LEU A 15 -3.30 7.73 26.83
CA LEU A 15 -3.89 6.57 26.13
C LEU A 15 -5.13 6.03 26.84
N SER A 16 -5.16 6.05 28.16
CA SER A 16 -6.30 5.53 28.97
C SER A 16 -7.56 6.39 28.88
N ILE A 17 -7.45 7.69 28.62
CA ILE A 17 -8.61 8.58 28.49
C ILE A 17 -9.23 8.60 27.09
N ILE A 18 -8.49 8.25 26.05
CA ILE A 18 -8.95 8.28 24.66
C ILE A 18 -10.20 7.41 24.42
N PRO A 19 -10.28 6.16 24.94
CA PRO A 19 -11.45 5.31 24.75
C PRO A 19 -12.75 5.90 25.28
N ASN A 20 -12.69 6.80 26.27
CA ASN A 20 -13.88 7.44 26.85
C ASN A 20 -14.56 8.44 25.91
N LYS A 21 -13.78 9.09 25.01
CA LYS A 21 -14.28 10.07 24.03
C LYS A 21 -13.50 9.97 22.72
N PRO A 22 -13.57 8.86 21.99
CA PRO A 22 -12.70 8.58 20.85
C PRO A 22 -12.90 9.55 19.66
N GLY A 23 -14.09 10.14 19.53
CA GLY A 23 -14.39 11.13 18.51
C GLY A 23 -13.83 12.53 18.80
N ALA A 24 -13.65 12.88 20.08
CA ALA A 24 -13.11 14.17 20.50
C ALA A 24 -11.61 14.12 20.79
N LEU A 25 -11.12 13.03 21.39
CA LEU A 25 -9.72 12.84 21.78
C LEU A 25 -8.94 12.10 20.69
N VAL A 26 -8.77 12.76 19.54
CA VAL A 26 -8.08 12.17 18.38
C VAL A 26 -6.61 12.58 18.39
N ILE A 27 -5.72 11.60 18.58
CA ILE A 27 -4.25 11.81 18.57
C ILE A 27 -3.84 12.46 17.24
N GLY A 28 -2.99 13.49 17.34
CA GLY A 28 -2.44 14.23 16.20
C GLY A 28 -3.41 15.26 15.60
N ARG A 29 -4.67 15.29 16.04
CA ARG A 29 -5.65 16.30 15.62
C ARG A 29 -6.06 17.21 16.78
N ASN A 30 -6.29 16.65 17.94
CA ASN A 30 -6.81 17.35 19.12
C ASN A 30 -5.90 17.14 20.33
N ASN A 31 -4.58 17.23 20.14
CA ASN A 31 -3.61 16.99 21.22
C ASN A 31 -3.83 17.91 22.41
N ASP A 32 -4.21 19.19 22.20
CA ASP A 32 -4.50 20.14 23.28
C ASP A 32 -5.64 19.68 24.19
N LEU A 33 -6.70 19.08 23.61
CA LEU A 33 -7.80 18.51 24.39
C LEU A 33 -7.35 17.28 25.17
N ILE A 34 -6.49 16.46 24.56
CA ILE A 34 -5.92 15.28 25.24
C ILE A 34 -5.06 15.72 26.41
N ILE A 35 -4.20 16.72 26.25
CA ILE A 35 -3.37 17.28 27.31
C ILE A 35 -4.26 17.81 28.45
N LYS A 36 -5.30 18.57 28.13
CA LYS A 36 -6.21 19.13 29.12
C LYS A 36 -6.90 18.04 29.95
N GLU A 37 -7.42 17.01 29.31
CA GLU A 37 -8.08 15.90 30.01
C GLU A 37 -7.05 15.03 30.77
N ARG A 38 -5.87 14.77 30.19
CA ARG A 38 -4.75 14.09 30.86
C ARG A 38 -4.37 14.79 32.16
N ASN A 39 -4.17 16.11 32.09
CA ASN A 39 -3.74 16.90 33.27
C ASN A 39 -4.78 16.91 34.40
N LYS A 40 -6.07 16.87 34.07
CA LYS A 40 -7.13 16.70 35.13
C LYS A 40 -6.97 15.36 35.85
N TRP A 41 -6.70 14.28 35.14
CA TRP A 41 -6.49 12.98 35.74
C TRP A 41 -5.21 12.91 36.55
N LEU A 42 -4.10 13.50 36.06
CA LEU A 42 -2.85 13.59 36.80
C LEU A 42 -3.02 14.37 38.12
N GLN A 43 -3.78 15.48 38.12
CA GLN A 43 -4.10 16.22 39.36
C GLN A 43 -4.95 15.40 40.31
N ARG A 44 -5.89 14.61 39.78
CA ARG A 44 -6.67 13.69 40.61
C ARG A 44 -5.80 12.63 41.28
N PHE A 45 -4.86 12.05 40.50
CA PHE A 45 -3.88 11.08 41.03
C PHE A 45 -3.00 11.71 42.11
N ALA A 46 -2.62 12.99 41.98
CA ALA A 46 -1.90 13.73 43.00
C ALA A 46 -2.72 13.85 44.29
N ASN A 47 -4.00 14.27 44.20
CA ASN A 47 -4.89 14.43 45.31
C ASN A 47 -5.17 13.10 46.07
N GLU A 48 -5.30 12.03 45.31
CA GLU A 48 -5.52 10.68 45.86
C GLU A 48 -4.20 9.98 46.26
N LYS A 49 -3.05 10.66 46.10
CA LYS A 49 -1.69 10.16 46.45
C LYS A 49 -1.35 8.79 45.82
N ILE A 50 -1.81 8.55 44.57
CA ILE A 50 -1.59 7.31 43.87
C ILE A 50 -0.14 7.22 43.36
N PHE A 51 0.44 8.36 42.96
CA PHE A 51 1.82 8.51 42.51
C PHE A 51 2.55 9.56 43.34
N THR A 52 3.87 9.53 43.31
CA THR A 52 4.67 10.53 44.01
C THR A 52 4.53 11.92 43.36
N GLN A 53 4.74 12.96 44.18
CA GLN A 53 4.67 14.34 43.70
C GLN A 53 5.58 14.59 42.50
N LYS A 54 6.79 14.01 42.50
CA LYS A 54 7.76 14.14 41.43
C LYS A 54 7.27 13.49 40.13
N GLU A 55 6.71 12.29 40.21
CA GLU A 55 6.15 11.60 39.00
C GLU A 55 5.00 12.39 38.40
N ILE A 56 4.16 13.03 39.22
CA ILE A 56 3.08 13.88 38.70
C ILE A 56 3.63 15.14 38.03
N GLU A 57 4.60 15.81 38.65
CA GLU A 57 5.24 17.02 38.09
C GLU A 57 5.92 16.71 36.75
N ASP A 58 6.69 15.63 36.67
CA ASP A 58 7.33 15.18 35.46
C ASP A 58 6.29 14.87 34.37
N ALA A 59 5.20 14.18 34.72
CA ALA A 59 4.12 13.84 33.78
C ALA A 59 3.32 15.07 33.30
N LEU A 60 3.13 16.08 34.15
CA LEU A 60 2.48 17.34 33.76
C LEU A 60 3.33 18.18 32.82
N ALA A 61 4.66 18.14 33.02
CA ALA A 61 5.63 18.87 32.19
C ALA A 61 5.87 18.19 30.82
N GLU A 62 5.55 16.88 30.70
CA GLU A 62 5.81 16.13 29.48
C GLU A 62 4.92 16.57 28.31
N PRO A 63 5.49 17.00 27.16
CA PRO A 63 4.72 17.38 25.99
C PRO A 63 4.06 16.16 25.33
N LEU A 64 2.97 16.37 24.60
CA LEU A 64 2.31 15.36 23.79
C LEU A 64 2.60 15.61 22.30
N ASP A 65 3.74 15.12 21.82
CA ASP A 65 4.17 15.22 20.42
C ASP A 65 3.66 14.06 19.55
N ALA A 66 2.47 13.58 19.88
CA ALA A 66 1.89 12.47 19.16
C ALA A 66 1.33 12.93 17.81
N THR A 67 1.76 12.29 16.73
CA THR A 67 1.24 12.50 15.38
C THR A 67 0.65 11.20 14.83
N ARG A 68 -0.46 11.31 14.12
CA ARG A 68 -1.03 10.17 13.42
C ARG A 68 -0.22 9.93 12.15
N ARG A 69 0.53 8.85 12.11
CA ARG A 69 1.18 8.43 10.87
C ARG A 69 0.11 7.90 9.92
N SER A 70 0.11 8.40 8.69
CA SER A 70 -0.65 7.76 7.62
C SER A 70 -0.11 6.35 7.42
N VAL A 71 -1.00 5.37 7.44
CA VAL A 71 -0.61 4.00 7.05
C VAL A 71 -0.34 4.03 5.56
N PRO A 72 0.85 3.63 5.11
CA PRO A 72 1.13 3.56 3.68
C PRO A 72 0.21 2.53 3.03
N HIS A 73 -0.43 2.91 1.94
CA HIS A 73 -1.31 2.05 1.15
C HIS A 73 -0.60 1.63 -0.14
N TYR A 74 0.44 0.81 0.00
CA TYR A 74 1.15 0.24 -1.14
C TYR A 74 0.35 -0.86 -1.80
N ILE A 75 0.58 -1.07 -3.10
CA ILE A 75 0.02 -2.20 -3.90
C ILE A 75 -1.48 -2.47 -3.66
N PRO A 76 -2.38 -1.47 -3.75
CA PRO A 76 -3.78 -1.64 -3.33
C PRO A 76 -4.50 -2.77 -4.07
N HIS A 77 -4.30 -2.93 -5.38
CA HIS A 77 -4.91 -4.02 -6.16
C HIS A 77 -4.52 -5.40 -5.65
N LEU A 78 -3.22 -5.63 -5.38
CA LEU A 78 -2.76 -6.91 -4.84
C LEU A 78 -3.26 -7.10 -3.40
N ALA A 79 -3.26 -6.06 -2.58
CA ALA A 79 -3.78 -6.11 -1.22
C ALA A 79 -5.27 -6.51 -1.20
N TYR A 80 -6.10 -5.93 -2.05
CA TYR A 80 -7.51 -6.31 -2.19
C TYR A 80 -7.69 -7.74 -2.69
N LYS A 81 -6.87 -8.17 -3.65
CA LYS A 81 -6.89 -9.55 -4.16
C LYS A 81 -6.56 -10.56 -3.06
N LEU A 82 -5.47 -10.32 -2.32
CA LEU A 82 -5.01 -11.21 -1.27
C LEU A 82 -5.92 -11.21 -0.03
N LYS A 83 -6.55 -10.07 0.29
CA LYS A 83 -7.52 -9.99 1.39
C LYS A 83 -8.64 -11.03 1.27
N LYS A 84 -9.06 -11.37 0.05
CA LYS A 84 -10.08 -12.40 -0.19
C LYS A 84 -9.62 -13.80 0.20
N GLN A 85 -8.32 -14.05 0.30
CA GLN A 85 -7.76 -15.35 0.69
C GLN A 85 -7.78 -15.58 2.21
N GLY A 86 -8.08 -14.53 2.99
CA GLY A 86 -8.12 -14.57 4.45
C GLY A 86 -6.72 -14.39 5.08
N GLY A 87 -6.72 -14.24 6.41
CA GLY A 87 -5.50 -14.04 7.21
C GLY A 87 -5.27 -12.58 7.60
N ASN A 88 -4.71 -12.37 8.81
CA ASN A 88 -4.42 -11.04 9.34
C ASN A 88 -3.09 -10.47 8.82
N ILE A 89 -2.16 -11.35 8.45
CA ILE A 89 -0.83 -11.00 7.94
C ILE A 89 -0.54 -11.89 6.73
N ILE A 90 -0.28 -11.26 5.60
CA ILE A 90 0.08 -11.95 4.36
C ILE A 90 1.48 -11.50 3.94
N LYS A 91 2.42 -12.43 3.90
CA LYS A 91 3.78 -12.16 3.40
C LYS A 91 3.81 -12.31 1.88
N THR A 92 4.39 -11.33 1.20
CA THR A 92 4.55 -11.33 -0.26
C THR A 92 6.03 -11.27 -0.64
N ASN A 93 6.34 -11.47 -1.92
CA ASN A 93 7.70 -11.32 -2.45
C ASN A 93 7.89 -9.96 -3.17
N ILE A 94 6.97 -9.02 -2.96
CA ILE A 94 7.09 -7.69 -3.56
C ILE A 94 8.32 -6.97 -3.00
N ASP A 95 9.19 -6.51 -3.90
CA ASP A 95 10.29 -5.62 -3.56
C ASP A 95 9.79 -4.17 -3.56
N LEU A 96 9.79 -3.54 -2.39
CA LEU A 96 9.22 -2.20 -2.22
C LEU A 96 9.90 -1.16 -3.12
N ASN A 97 11.22 -1.23 -3.28
CA ASN A 97 11.95 -0.24 -4.08
C ASN A 97 11.61 -0.36 -5.55
N THR A 98 11.56 -1.59 -6.08
CA THR A 98 11.17 -1.86 -7.46
C THR A 98 9.70 -1.50 -7.70
N GLN A 99 8.83 -1.80 -6.74
CA GLN A 99 7.41 -1.42 -6.79
C GLN A 99 7.23 0.09 -6.93
N LEU A 100 7.82 0.88 -6.03
CA LEU A 100 7.67 2.34 -6.03
C LEU A 100 8.25 2.98 -7.31
N LYS A 101 9.38 2.48 -7.81
CA LYS A 101 9.95 2.93 -9.08
C LYS A 101 9.03 2.62 -10.25
N THR A 102 8.44 1.43 -10.26
CA THR A 102 7.52 1.01 -11.33
C THR A 102 6.21 1.81 -11.28
N GLU A 103 5.63 2.02 -10.11
CA GLU A 103 4.45 2.88 -9.96
C GLU A 103 4.72 4.28 -10.53
N LYS A 104 5.86 4.87 -10.17
CA LYS A 104 6.24 6.20 -10.70
C LYS A 104 6.43 6.21 -12.21
N LEU A 105 7.07 5.19 -12.78
CA LEU A 105 7.23 5.05 -14.23
C LEU A 105 5.88 4.93 -14.95
N VAL A 106 4.95 4.15 -14.40
CA VAL A 106 3.60 3.99 -14.97
C VAL A 106 2.83 5.29 -14.92
N GLU A 107 2.85 6.00 -13.78
CA GLU A 107 2.22 7.32 -13.63
C GLU A 107 2.77 8.31 -14.68
N ASP A 108 4.09 8.43 -14.79
CA ASP A 108 4.73 9.36 -15.73
C ASP A 108 4.45 8.98 -17.19
N TYR A 109 4.43 7.68 -17.52
CA TYR A 109 4.08 7.19 -18.84
C TYR A 109 2.63 7.53 -19.19
N ILE A 110 1.67 7.20 -18.32
CA ILE A 110 0.26 7.44 -18.58
C ILE A 110 -0.04 8.93 -18.68
N ARG A 111 0.61 9.77 -17.90
CA ARG A 111 0.46 11.24 -18.01
C ARG A 111 0.67 11.75 -19.43
N ILE A 112 1.66 11.19 -20.15
CA ILE A 112 1.94 11.52 -21.55
C ILE A 112 0.92 10.85 -22.48
N GLN A 113 0.56 9.60 -22.21
CA GLN A 113 -0.31 8.81 -23.09
C GLN A 113 -1.79 9.24 -23.01
N LYS A 114 -2.20 9.94 -21.95
CA LYS A 114 -3.55 10.55 -21.84
C LYS A 114 -3.87 11.47 -23.03
N LEU A 115 -2.86 12.10 -23.61
CA LEU A 115 -3.01 12.89 -24.85
C LEU A 115 -3.45 12.04 -26.05
N LYS A 116 -3.19 10.75 -26.03
CA LYS A 116 -3.59 9.77 -27.06
C LYS A 116 -4.82 8.94 -26.62
N ASN A 117 -5.55 9.40 -25.62
CA ASN A 117 -6.70 8.72 -25.03
C ASN A 117 -6.37 7.33 -24.40
N ILE A 118 -5.10 7.09 -24.03
CA ILE A 118 -4.69 5.93 -23.24
C ILE A 118 -4.64 6.39 -21.80
N LYS A 119 -5.53 5.84 -20.97
CA LYS A 119 -5.83 6.39 -19.64
C LYS A 119 -5.33 5.53 -18.50
N ASN A 120 -4.93 4.29 -18.77
CA ASN A 120 -4.52 3.36 -17.73
C ASN A 120 -3.49 2.35 -18.25
N ALA A 121 -2.68 1.80 -17.34
CA ALA A 121 -1.74 0.72 -17.61
C ALA A 121 -1.54 -0.17 -16.40
N ALA A 122 -1.12 -1.40 -16.64
CA ALA A 122 -0.78 -2.36 -15.61
C ALA A 122 0.58 -2.98 -15.89
N VAL A 123 1.34 -3.29 -14.84
CA VAL A 123 2.67 -3.90 -14.95
C VAL A 123 2.83 -5.00 -13.90
N VAL A 124 3.33 -6.14 -14.31
CA VAL A 124 3.77 -7.23 -13.43
C VAL A 124 5.21 -7.56 -13.76
N ILE A 125 6.08 -7.56 -12.76
CA ILE A 125 7.48 -7.98 -12.90
C ILE A 125 7.69 -9.27 -12.13
N ILE A 126 8.23 -10.26 -12.83
CA ILE A 126 8.56 -11.57 -12.30
C ILE A 126 10.09 -11.73 -12.33
N ASP A 127 10.65 -12.15 -11.22
CA ASP A 127 12.08 -12.51 -11.15
C ASP A 127 12.28 -13.86 -11.85
N ASN A 128 13.11 -13.86 -12.91
CA ASN A 128 13.38 -15.04 -13.74
C ASN A 128 14.07 -16.19 -12.99
N LYS A 129 14.79 -15.88 -11.89
CA LYS A 129 15.49 -16.91 -11.11
C LYS A 129 14.58 -17.61 -10.11
N THR A 130 13.74 -16.83 -9.44
CA THR A 130 12.87 -17.34 -8.37
C THR A 130 11.44 -17.61 -8.85
N HIS A 131 11.07 -17.15 -10.05
CA HIS A 131 9.72 -17.19 -10.62
C HIS A 131 8.66 -16.53 -9.74
N LYS A 132 9.08 -15.55 -8.92
CA LYS A 132 8.19 -14.85 -8.01
C LYS A 132 7.86 -13.45 -8.54
N ILE A 133 6.63 -13.02 -8.28
CA ILE A 133 6.21 -11.65 -8.58
C ILE A 133 6.88 -10.72 -7.58
N ILE A 134 7.70 -9.79 -8.07
CA ILE A 134 8.42 -8.79 -7.29
C ILE A 134 7.82 -7.39 -7.43
N THR A 135 6.94 -7.18 -8.42
CA THR A 135 6.21 -5.92 -8.62
C THR A 135 4.83 -6.21 -9.18
N TYR A 136 3.82 -5.47 -8.69
CA TYR A 136 2.45 -5.62 -9.11
C TYR A 136 1.74 -4.27 -9.15
N VAL A 137 1.59 -3.69 -10.33
CA VAL A 137 0.88 -2.44 -10.60
C VAL A 137 -0.37 -2.76 -11.38
N GLY A 138 -1.55 -2.63 -10.79
CA GLY A 138 -2.81 -2.96 -11.43
C GLY A 138 -3.43 -1.80 -12.21
N SER A 139 -3.05 -0.55 -11.90
CA SER A 139 -3.44 0.67 -12.61
C SER A 139 -2.43 1.78 -12.34
N ASP A 140 -2.48 2.87 -13.10
CA ASP A 140 -1.66 4.06 -12.86
C ASP A 140 -2.01 4.77 -11.54
N ASN A 141 -3.31 4.81 -11.20
CA ASN A 141 -3.79 5.38 -9.95
C ASN A 141 -5.05 4.65 -9.46
N PHE A 142 -4.91 3.85 -8.42
CA PHE A 142 -6.03 3.12 -7.82
C PHE A 142 -7.20 4.01 -7.37
N TYR A 143 -6.91 5.23 -6.95
CA TYR A 143 -7.91 6.16 -6.43
C TYR A 143 -8.63 6.98 -7.50
N ASP A 144 -8.21 6.85 -8.76
CA ASP A 144 -8.90 7.49 -9.89
C ASP A 144 -10.19 6.71 -10.22
N THR A 145 -11.34 7.36 -9.97
CA THR A 145 -12.66 6.79 -10.23
C THR A 145 -13.16 7.07 -11.64
N THR A 146 -12.49 7.96 -12.38
CA THR A 146 -12.93 8.41 -13.72
C THR A 146 -12.34 7.55 -14.84
N ASP A 147 -11.08 7.21 -14.73
CA ASP A 147 -10.32 6.50 -15.76
C ASP A 147 -10.11 5.01 -15.43
N GLY A 148 -10.96 4.44 -14.56
CA GLY A 148 -10.97 3.01 -14.26
C GLY A 148 -9.80 2.57 -13.37
N GLY A 149 -9.29 3.45 -12.50
CA GLY A 149 -8.17 3.15 -11.60
C GLY A 149 -8.41 1.94 -10.68
N GLN A 150 -9.66 1.64 -10.34
CA GLN A 150 -10.01 0.47 -9.52
C GLN A 150 -10.07 -0.85 -10.31
N VAL A 151 -9.99 -0.80 -11.65
CA VAL A 151 -9.88 -1.99 -12.48
C VAL A 151 -8.46 -2.56 -12.37
N ASN A 152 -8.36 -3.79 -11.90
CA ASN A 152 -7.07 -4.48 -11.81
C ASN A 152 -6.65 -4.97 -13.21
N GLY A 153 -5.90 -4.14 -13.94
CA GLY A 153 -5.43 -4.45 -15.29
C GLY A 153 -4.46 -5.63 -15.36
N ALA A 154 -3.74 -5.92 -14.26
CA ALA A 154 -2.84 -7.06 -14.16
C ALA A 154 -3.57 -8.42 -14.06
N ASP A 155 -4.84 -8.40 -13.66
CA ASP A 155 -5.68 -9.60 -13.46
C ASP A 155 -6.83 -9.67 -14.48
N ALA A 156 -7.06 -8.59 -15.21
CA ALA A 156 -8.15 -8.50 -16.17
C ALA A 156 -7.89 -9.40 -17.38
N VAL A 157 -8.88 -10.20 -17.74
CA VAL A 157 -8.83 -11.03 -18.97
C VAL A 157 -8.82 -10.11 -20.17
N ARG A 158 -7.80 -10.27 -21.01
CA ARG A 158 -7.59 -9.49 -22.23
C ARG A 158 -7.26 -10.42 -23.40
N GLN A 159 -7.58 -9.96 -24.61
CA GLN A 159 -7.14 -10.66 -25.80
C GLN A 159 -5.62 -10.61 -25.92
N PRO A 160 -4.96 -11.76 -26.11
CA PRO A 160 -3.50 -11.83 -26.16
C PRO A 160 -2.92 -11.19 -27.42
N GLY A 161 -3.66 -11.20 -28.51
CA GLY A 161 -3.20 -10.64 -29.78
C GLY A 161 -1.83 -11.20 -30.20
N SER A 162 -0.94 -10.32 -30.63
CA SER A 162 0.41 -10.70 -31.09
C SER A 162 1.34 -11.25 -30.01
N THR A 163 0.98 -11.18 -28.73
CA THR A 163 1.78 -11.77 -27.64
C THR A 163 1.83 -13.29 -27.71
N LEU A 164 0.90 -13.94 -28.43
CA LEU A 164 0.93 -15.39 -28.69
C LEU A 164 1.91 -15.80 -29.77
N LYS A 165 2.39 -14.89 -30.62
CA LYS A 165 3.30 -15.26 -31.77
C LYS A 165 4.54 -16.01 -31.32
N PRO A 166 5.29 -15.62 -30.28
CA PRO A 166 6.45 -16.38 -29.82
C PRO A 166 6.15 -17.85 -29.52
N LEU A 167 5.00 -18.10 -28.83
CA LEU A 167 4.57 -19.45 -28.50
C LEU A 167 4.18 -20.23 -29.77
N LEU A 168 3.41 -19.59 -30.66
CA LEU A 168 3.02 -20.21 -31.95
C LEU A 168 4.25 -20.60 -32.76
N TYR A 169 5.21 -19.71 -32.93
CA TYR A 169 6.42 -20.01 -33.67
C TYR A 169 7.27 -21.10 -32.99
N ALA A 170 7.38 -21.08 -31.66
CA ALA A 170 8.09 -22.13 -30.95
C ALA A 170 7.45 -23.50 -31.18
N MET A 171 6.13 -23.61 -31.15
CA MET A 171 5.41 -24.84 -31.47
C MET A 171 5.65 -25.26 -32.93
N CYS A 172 5.57 -24.32 -33.89
CA CYS A 172 5.81 -24.63 -35.30
C CYS A 172 7.25 -25.10 -35.57
N PHE A 173 8.21 -24.60 -34.82
CA PHE A 173 9.61 -25.05 -34.94
C PHE A 173 9.80 -26.45 -34.33
N ASP A 174 9.16 -26.72 -33.20
CA ASP A 174 9.23 -28.00 -32.51
C ASP A 174 8.59 -29.13 -33.36
N GLU A 175 7.46 -28.82 -33.97
CA GLU A 175 6.75 -29.71 -34.89
C GLU A 175 7.43 -29.84 -36.30
N GLY A 176 8.49 -29.08 -36.55
CA GLY A 176 9.18 -29.07 -37.85
C GLY A 176 8.39 -28.43 -38.98
N LEU A 177 7.31 -27.71 -38.69
CA LEU A 177 6.47 -27.04 -39.69
C LEU A 177 7.14 -25.78 -40.25
N LEU A 178 7.97 -25.13 -39.48
CA LEU A 178 8.71 -23.92 -39.86
C LEU A 178 10.17 -24.05 -39.44
N THR A 179 11.00 -23.25 -40.09
CA THR A 179 12.40 -22.99 -39.70
C THR A 179 12.58 -21.48 -39.51
N PRO A 180 13.64 -21.01 -38.85
CA PRO A 180 13.93 -19.58 -38.74
C PRO A 180 14.14 -18.87 -40.09
N LYS A 181 14.35 -19.64 -41.19
CA LYS A 181 14.55 -19.15 -42.57
C LYS A 181 13.31 -19.30 -43.42
N THR A 182 12.21 -19.85 -42.89
CA THR A 182 10.97 -20.02 -43.68
C THR A 182 10.38 -18.66 -44.00
N ILE A 183 10.16 -18.40 -45.26
CA ILE A 183 9.51 -17.19 -45.78
C ILE A 183 8.00 -17.42 -45.74
N MET A 184 7.29 -16.58 -45.03
CA MET A 184 5.82 -16.58 -44.97
C MET A 184 5.30 -15.49 -45.93
N THR A 185 4.39 -15.87 -46.83
CA THR A 185 3.72 -14.89 -47.68
C THR A 185 2.58 -14.21 -46.96
N ASP A 186 2.63 -12.88 -46.89
CA ASP A 186 1.55 -12.04 -46.34
C ASP A 186 0.75 -11.45 -47.52
N VAL A 187 -0.10 -12.28 -48.12
CA VAL A 187 -0.98 -11.91 -49.23
C VAL A 187 -2.43 -12.00 -48.78
N MET A 188 -3.29 -11.15 -49.34
CA MET A 188 -4.73 -11.27 -49.14
C MET A 188 -5.19 -12.64 -49.66
N VAL A 189 -5.78 -13.43 -48.78
CA VAL A 189 -6.44 -14.69 -49.11
C VAL A 189 -7.92 -14.38 -49.23
N ASN A 190 -8.46 -14.58 -50.46
CA ASN A 190 -9.90 -14.43 -50.70
C ASN A 190 -10.70 -15.58 -50.11
#